data_e92192bff3618027decd8a9cce4b4077
#
_entry.id   e92192bff3618027decd8a9cce4b4077
#
_cell.length_a   1.000
_cell.length_b   1.000
_cell.length_c   1.000
_cell.angle_alpha   90.00
_cell.angle_beta   90.00
_cell.angle_gamma   90.00
#
_symmetry.space_group_name_H-M   'P 1'
#
loop_
_entity.id
_entity.type
_entity.pdbx_description
1 polymer ?
#
loop_
_entity_poly.entity_id
_entity_poly.type
_entity_poly.pdbx_seq_one_letter_code
_entity_poly.pdbx_strand_id
1 'polypeptide(L)'
;RLKKGPEILIGTPGRIFELIKLKKIKMMTVDTIILDEFDQLLSDSQYHFVDKIIHYVPREHQLIYMSATAKFKQDKIVENTIQIKTENQQLDNIRHFYMQVKQRDKVECLRKLAQVSKFRALVFFNALSDLGSAEEKLQYRHIQAVSLASDVNIKFRKIFLEQFKNDELTLLLATDLVARGIDIDSLECVINYDLPRDLEIYTHRAGRTGRMGKEGYVITFITHPEELKTLKKYAHVQEIILKDRELYVK
;
A
#
# COMPACT_ATOMS: atom_id res chain seq x y z
N ARG A 1 -19.61 -10.02 -19.45
CA ARG A 1 -18.23 -10.47 -19.71
C ARG A 1 -18.00 -11.93 -19.33
N LEU A 2 -18.48 -12.42 -18.19
CA LEU A 2 -18.35 -13.84 -17.78
C LEU A 2 -19.04 -14.84 -18.74
N LYS A 3 -20.04 -14.41 -19.50
CA LYS A 3 -20.75 -15.27 -20.48
C LYS A 3 -19.86 -15.81 -21.61
N LYS A 4 -18.70 -15.18 -21.85
CA LYS A 4 -17.76 -15.58 -22.92
C LYS A 4 -16.66 -16.55 -22.47
N GLY A 5 -16.66 -16.97 -21.17
CA GLY A 5 -15.63 -17.84 -20.62
C GLY A 5 -14.25 -17.18 -20.71
N PRO A 6 -13.93 -16.22 -19.80
CA PRO A 6 -12.61 -15.57 -19.82
C PRO A 6 -11.51 -16.58 -19.52
N GLU A 7 -10.34 -16.44 -20.14
CA GLU A 7 -9.16 -17.25 -19.88
C GLU A 7 -8.54 -16.91 -18.51
N ILE A 8 -8.64 -15.65 -18.10
CA ILE A 8 -8.14 -15.18 -16.80
C ILE A 8 -9.28 -14.50 -16.04
N LEU A 9 -9.48 -14.90 -14.79
CA LEU A 9 -10.43 -14.29 -13.87
C LEU A 9 -9.68 -13.69 -12.67
N ILE A 10 -9.87 -12.38 -12.46
CA ILE A 10 -9.27 -11.67 -11.33
C ILE A 10 -10.38 -11.14 -10.42
N GLY A 11 -10.23 -11.34 -9.12
CA GLY A 11 -11.20 -10.84 -8.14
C GLY A 11 -10.79 -11.11 -6.70
N THR A 12 -11.51 -10.50 -5.77
CA THR A 12 -11.35 -10.80 -4.34
C THR A 12 -11.94 -12.16 -4.00
N PRO A 13 -11.40 -12.90 -2.99
CA PRO A 13 -11.87 -14.23 -2.65
C PRO A 13 -13.38 -14.31 -2.41
N GLY A 14 -13.94 -13.39 -1.64
CA GLY A 14 -15.38 -13.36 -1.37
C GLY A 14 -16.22 -13.22 -2.65
N ARG A 15 -15.79 -12.35 -3.59
CA ARG A 15 -16.52 -12.16 -4.86
C ARG A 15 -16.40 -13.35 -5.80
N ILE A 16 -15.23 -13.95 -5.89
CA ILE A 16 -15.02 -15.17 -6.68
C ILE A 16 -15.91 -16.30 -6.14
N PHE A 17 -15.89 -16.50 -4.81
CA PHE A 17 -16.70 -17.52 -4.17
C PHE A 17 -18.22 -17.31 -4.38
N GLU A 18 -18.70 -16.07 -4.29
CA GLU A 18 -20.09 -15.72 -4.62
C GLU A 18 -20.44 -16.12 -6.05
N LEU A 19 -19.58 -15.80 -7.03
CA LEU A 19 -19.80 -16.13 -8.44
C LEU A 19 -19.78 -17.64 -8.70
N ILE A 20 -18.95 -18.39 -7.96
CA ILE A 20 -18.97 -19.87 -7.99
C ILE A 20 -20.32 -20.39 -7.51
N LYS A 21 -20.80 -19.94 -6.35
CA LYS A 21 -22.13 -20.31 -5.82
C LYS A 21 -23.26 -20.00 -6.79
N LEU A 22 -23.19 -18.87 -7.46
CA LEU A 22 -24.15 -18.47 -8.49
C LEU A 22 -23.97 -19.21 -9.83
N LYS A 23 -23.06 -20.20 -9.89
CA LYS A 23 -22.73 -20.98 -11.11
C LYS A 23 -22.35 -20.09 -12.31
N LYS A 24 -21.74 -18.92 -12.06
CA LYS A 24 -21.29 -17.98 -13.10
C LYS A 24 -19.88 -18.28 -13.60
N ILE A 25 -19.12 -19.07 -12.84
CA ILE A 25 -17.74 -19.51 -13.16
C ILE A 25 -17.73 -21.03 -13.26
N LYS A 26 -17.09 -21.55 -14.31
CA LYS A 26 -16.89 -22.98 -14.54
C LYS A 26 -15.57 -23.39 -13.92
N MET A 27 -15.59 -23.88 -12.69
CA MET A 27 -14.38 -24.24 -11.95
C MET A 27 -13.64 -25.46 -12.51
N MET A 28 -14.35 -26.36 -13.21
CA MET A 28 -13.77 -27.59 -13.77
C MET A 28 -12.72 -27.37 -14.87
N THR A 29 -12.64 -26.16 -15.42
CA THR A 29 -11.66 -25.76 -16.45
C THR A 29 -10.54 -24.91 -15.89
N VAL A 30 -10.50 -24.68 -14.58
CA VAL A 30 -9.44 -23.92 -13.91
C VAL A 30 -8.27 -24.87 -13.63
N ASP A 31 -7.12 -24.54 -14.16
CA ASP A 31 -5.85 -25.30 -13.99
C ASP A 31 -4.83 -24.57 -13.13
N THR A 32 -5.01 -23.28 -12.91
CA THR A 32 -4.08 -22.44 -12.16
C THR A 32 -4.81 -21.49 -11.23
N ILE A 33 -4.37 -21.42 -9.98
CA ILE A 33 -4.80 -20.43 -8.99
C ILE A 33 -3.60 -19.61 -8.57
N ILE A 34 -3.70 -18.30 -8.64
CA ILE A 34 -2.68 -17.38 -8.16
C ILE A 34 -3.25 -16.61 -6.97
N LEU A 35 -2.59 -16.71 -5.83
CA LEU A 35 -2.91 -15.99 -4.60
C LEU A 35 -1.90 -14.85 -4.45
N ASP A 36 -2.30 -13.64 -4.88
CA ASP A 36 -1.49 -12.44 -4.75
C ASP A 36 -1.69 -11.80 -3.37
N GLU A 37 -0.62 -11.22 -2.81
CA GLU A 37 -0.59 -10.75 -1.41
C GLU A 37 -1.12 -11.84 -0.44
N PHE A 38 -0.66 -13.08 -0.62
CA PHE A 38 -1.25 -14.24 0.07
C PHE A 38 -1.07 -14.21 1.58
N ASP A 39 -0.05 -13.54 2.11
CA ASP A 39 0.14 -13.24 3.53
C ASP A 39 -1.10 -12.58 4.14
N GLN A 40 -1.79 -11.74 3.38
CA GLN A 40 -3.05 -11.11 3.78
C GLN A 40 -4.26 -12.02 3.55
N LEU A 41 -4.25 -12.79 2.46
CA LEU A 41 -5.31 -13.75 2.18
C LEU A 41 -5.35 -14.89 3.21
N LEU A 42 -4.24 -15.16 3.90
CA LEU A 42 -4.16 -16.12 5.01
C LEU A 42 -4.75 -15.57 6.33
N SER A 43 -5.17 -14.30 6.38
CA SER A 43 -5.91 -13.79 7.55
C SER A 43 -7.21 -14.59 7.74
N ASP A 44 -7.61 -14.79 8.99
CA ASP A 44 -8.76 -15.66 9.31
C ASP A 44 -10.06 -15.23 8.64
N SER A 45 -10.21 -13.93 8.33
CA SER A 45 -11.39 -13.39 7.65
C SER A 45 -11.48 -13.71 6.16
N GLN A 46 -10.34 -13.92 5.48
CA GLN A 46 -10.27 -14.16 4.03
C GLN A 46 -9.97 -15.63 3.71
N TYR A 47 -9.21 -16.30 4.55
CA TYR A 47 -8.70 -17.64 4.30
C TYR A 47 -9.81 -18.66 4.04
N HIS A 48 -10.93 -18.59 4.76
CA HIS A 48 -12.04 -19.52 4.56
C HIS A 48 -12.65 -19.44 3.14
N PHE A 49 -12.60 -18.27 2.49
CA PHE A 49 -13.02 -18.16 1.10
C PHE A 49 -11.99 -18.76 0.16
N VAL A 50 -10.70 -18.52 0.41
CA VAL A 50 -9.60 -19.08 -0.38
C VAL A 50 -9.64 -20.61 -0.33
N ASP A 51 -9.73 -21.18 0.86
CA ASP A 51 -9.81 -22.62 1.07
C ASP A 51 -10.99 -23.23 0.31
N LYS A 52 -12.17 -22.64 0.43
CA LYS A 52 -13.35 -23.10 -0.32
C LYS A 52 -13.17 -22.99 -1.83
N ILE A 53 -12.55 -21.94 -2.35
CA ILE A 53 -12.31 -21.78 -3.78
C ILE A 53 -11.38 -22.89 -4.27
N ILE A 54 -10.30 -23.18 -3.56
CA ILE A 54 -9.36 -24.25 -3.90
C ILE A 54 -10.09 -25.60 -3.98
N HIS A 55 -11.02 -25.89 -3.04
CA HIS A 55 -11.78 -27.13 -3.05
C HIS A 55 -12.74 -27.29 -4.25
N TYR A 56 -13.13 -26.20 -4.92
CA TYR A 56 -13.95 -26.25 -6.14
C TYR A 56 -13.15 -26.51 -7.42
N VAL A 57 -11.83 -26.41 -7.37
CA VAL A 57 -10.95 -26.64 -8.53
C VAL A 57 -10.61 -28.13 -8.62
N PRO A 58 -10.42 -28.72 -9.83
CA PRO A 58 -9.94 -30.08 -9.99
C PRO A 58 -8.66 -30.34 -9.18
N ARG A 59 -8.45 -31.60 -8.76
CA ARG A 59 -7.28 -31.94 -7.92
C ARG A 59 -5.94 -31.65 -8.59
N GLU A 60 -5.87 -31.81 -9.90
CA GLU A 60 -4.67 -31.48 -10.69
C GLU A 60 -4.73 -30.00 -11.09
N HIS A 61 -4.18 -29.13 -10.27
CA HIS A 61 -4.05 -27.70 -10.58
C HIS A 61 -2.75 -27.15 -10.00
N GLN A 62 -2.27 -26.08 -10.60
CA GLN A 62 -1.14 -25.33 -10.09
C GLN A 62 -1.64 -24.28 -9.08
N LEU A 63 -0.97 -24.22 -7.91
CA LEU A 63 -1.22 -23.20 -6.90
C LEU A 63 0.01 -22.34 -6.72
N ILE A 64 -0.10 -21.03 -6.99
CA ILE A 64 0.98 -20.08 -6.91
C ILE A 64 0.68 -19.08 -5.79
N TYR A 65 1.59 -18.98 -4.84
CA TYR A 65 1.55 -18.00 -3.74
C TYR A 65 2.52 -16.88 -4.04
N MET A 66 2.02 -15.63 -4.06
CA MET A 66 2.83 -14.44 -4.26
C MET A 66 2.74 -13.54 -3.04
N SER A 67 3.88 -13.16 -2.47
CA SER A 67 3.96 -12.27 -1.31
C SER A 67 5.25 -11.47 -1.33
N ALA A 68 5.18 -10.22 -0.89
CA ALA A 68 6.36 -9.39 -0.64
C ALA A 68 7.05 -9.76 0.68
N THR A 69 6.39 -10.50 1.57
CA THR A 69 6.92 -10.90 2.88
C THR A 69 7.02 -12.42 2.99
N ALA A 70 8.07 -12.90 3.66
CA ALA A 70 8.27 -14.33 3.89
C ALA A 70 7.57 -14.85 5.17
N LYS A 71 6.75 -14.03 5.83
CA LYS A 71 6.09 -14.38 7.09
C LYS A 71 4.72 -15.00 6.83
N PHE A 72 4.69 -16.31 6.69
CA PHE A 72 3.43 -17.05 6.59
C PHE A 72 3.44 -18.27 7.50
N LYS A 73 2.27 -18.65 7.95
CA LYS A 73 2.09 -19.89 8.71
C LYS A 73 2.21 -21.06 7.73
N GLN A 74 3.24 -21.88 7.92
CA GLN A 74 3.51 -23.04 7.05
C GLN A 74 2.36 -24.05 7.00
N ASP A 75 1.53 -24.11 8.04
CA ASP A 75 0.34 -24.96 8.12
C ASP A 75 -0.75 -24.68 7.07
N LYS A 76 -0.70 -23.50 6.45
CA LYS A 76 -1.66 -23.07 5.41
C LYS A 76 -1.12 -23.20 3.98
N ILE A 77 0.09 -23.75 3.83
CA ILE A 77 0.72 -23.97 2.53
C ILE A 77 0.69 -25.47 2.22
N VAL A 78 0.40 -25.79 0.98
CA VAL A 78 0.39 -27.19 0.51
C VAL A 78 1.79 -27.79 0.65
N GLU A 79 1.87 -29.05 1.13
CA GLU A 79 3.10 -29.82 1.17
C GLU A 79 3.75 -29.88 -0.22
N ASN A 80 5.10 -29.91 -0.25
CA ASN A 80 5.89 -29.93 -1.49
C ASN A 80 5.86 -28.60 -2.29
N THR A 81 5.56 -27.46 -1.66
CA THR A 81 5.68 -26.16 -2.30
C THR A 81 7.13 -25.78 -2.54
N ILE A 82 7.47 -25.42 -3.77
CA ILE A 82 8.79 -24.89 -4.13
C ILE A 82 8.82 -23.41 -3.80
N GLN A 83 9.73 -23.00 -2.93
CA GLN A 83 9.90 -21.60 -2.59
C GLN A 83 10.93 -20.93 -3.50
N ILE A 84 10.52 -19.91 -4.23
CA ILE A 84 11.38 -19.05 -5.05
C ILE A 84 11.49 -17.70 -4.35
N LYS A 85 12.71 -17.33 -3.96
CA LYS A 85 13.00 -15.99 -3.41
C LYS A 85 13.61 -15.15 -4.51
N THR A 86 13.00 -14.02 -4.79
CA THR A 86 13.62 -12.97 -5.62
C THR A 86 14.45 -12.06 -4.73
N GLU A 87 15.60 -11.62 -5.21
CA GLU A 87 16.37 -10.59 -4.52
C GLU A 87 15.56 -9.29 -4.47
N ASN A 88 15.48 -8.68 -3.30
CA ASN A 88 14.74 -7.44 -3.08
C ASN A 88 15.51 -6.22 -3.63
N GLN A 89 15.75 -6.18 -4.94
CA GLN A 89 16.37 -5.02 -5.59
C GLN A 89 15.55 -3.73 -5.48
N GLN A 90 14.26 -3.82 -5.15
CA GLN A 90 13.37 -2.66 -5.07
C GLN A 90 13.61 -1.76 -3.86
N LEU A 91 14.17 -2.28 -2.76
CA LEU A 91 14.41 -1.48 -1.55
C LEU A 91 15.73 -0.70 -1.60
N ASP A 92 16.69 -1.15 -2.41
CA ASP A 92 18.02 -0.51 -2.51
C ASP A 92 17.95 0.88 -3.15
N ASN A 93 16.91 1.16 -3.93
CA ASN A 93 16.68 2.47 -4.55
C ASN A 93 15.82 3.41 -3.70
N ILE A 94 15.46 3.01 -2.48
CA ILE A 94 14.62 3.81 -1.59
C ILE A 94 15.48 4.37 -0.46
N ARG A 95 15.47 5.70 -0.34
CA ARG A 95 16.07 6.38 0.80
C ARG A 95 15.04 6.58 1.90
N HIS A 96 15.39 6.20 3.11
CA HIS A 96 14.50 6.26 4.25
C HIS A 96 14.92 7.38 5.21
N PHE A 97 13.96 8.27 5.47
CA PHE A 97 14.17 9.43 6.34
C PHE A 97 13.14 9.49 7.46
N TYR A 98 13.47 10.21 8.50
CA TYR A 98 12.51 10.60 9.53
C TYR A 98 12.59 12.09 9.84
N MET A 99 11.47 12.64 10.30
CA MET A 99 11.37 14.00 10.82
C MET A 99 10.81 13.95 12.23
N GLN A 100 11.48 14.61 13.19
CA GLN A 100 10.92 14.79 14.53
C GLN A 100 9.86 15.89 14.49
N VAL A 101 8.61 15.54 14.80
CA VAL A 101 7.46 16.43 14.73
C VAL A 101 6.59 16.26 15.96
N LYS A 102 6.18 17.34 16.61
CA LYS A 102 5.19 17.24 17.68
C LYS A 102 3.83 16.84 17.10
N GLN A 103 3.07 16.04 17.84
CA GLN A 103 1.75 15.53 17.37
C GLN A 103 0.86 16.65 16.83
N ARG A 104 0.76 17.79 17.55
CA ARG A 104 -0.04 18.95 17.15
C ARG A 104 0.44 19.65 15.87
N ASP A 105 1.71 19.46 15.51
CA ASP A 105 2.38 20.18 14.43
C ASP A 105 2.47 19.35 13.14
N LYS A 106 2.01 18.09 13.14
CA LYS A 106 2.09 17.18 11.98
C LYS A 106 1.45 17.74 10.72
N VAL A 107 0.23 18.29 10.82
CA VAL A 107 -0.48 18.87 9.67
C VAL A 107 0.25 20.11 9.15
N GLU A 108 0.78 20.94 10.06
CA GLU A 108 1.58 22.10 9.67
C GLU A 108 2.89 21.69 9.00
N CYS A 109 3.49 20.58 9.44
CA CYS A 109 4.66 19.97 8.78
C CYS A 109 4.32 19.53 7.36
N LEU A 110 3.19 18.82 7.15
CA LEU A 110 2.72 18.46 5.81
C LEU A 110 2.49 19.70 4.93
N ARG A 111 1.87 20.73 5.47
CA ARG A 111 1.65 21.99 4.76
C ARG A 111 2.96 22.61 4.26
N LYS A 112 3.97 22.63 5.13
CA LYS A 112 5.30 23.16 4.79
C LYS A 112 6.01 22.28 3.75
N LEU A 113 5.94 20.95 3.86
CA LEU A 113 6.47 20.03 2.87
C LEU A 113 5.82 20.24 1.50
N ALA A 114 4.51 20.40 1.46
CA ALA A 114 3.78 20.68 0.23
C ALA A 114 4.17 22.00 -0.45
N GLN A 115 4.89 22.89 0.23
CA GLN A 115 5.42 24.15 -0.33
C GLN A 115 6.86 24.04 -0.84
N VAL A 116 7.49 22.89 -0.66
CA VAL A 116 8.79 22.61 -1.28
C VAL A 116 8.59 22.48 -2.80
N SER A 117 9.50 23.04 -3.57
CA SER A 117 9.40 23.05 -5.03
C SER A 117 9.31 21.62 -5.58
N LYS A 118 8.33 21.37 -6.44
CA LYS A 118 8.08 20.07 -7.09
C LYS A 118 7.80 18.90 -6.12
N PHE A 119 7.52 19.19 -4.85
CA PHE A 119 7.24 18.15 -3.87
C PHE A 119 5.85 17.55 -4.07
N ARG A 120 5.80 16.22 -4.19
CA ARG A 120 4.56 15.46 -4.23
C ARG A 120 4.71 14.17 -3.43
N ALA A 121 3.69 13.83 -2.68
CA ALA A 121 3.75 12.63 -1.83
C ALA A 121 2.41 11.92 -1.68
N LEU A 122 2.48 10.60 -1.54
CA LEU A 122 1.42 9.79 -0.97
C LEU A 122 1.63 9.74 0.55
N VAL A 123 0.62 10.17 1.30
CA VAL A 123 0.69 10.29 2.75
C VAL A 123 -0.19 9.23 3.39
N PHE A 124 0.42 8.38 4.22
CA PHE A 124 -0.25 7.29 4.92
C PHE A 124 -0.64 7.66 6.34
N PHE A 125 -1.90 7.42 6.67
CA PHE A 125 -2.49 7.56 7.99
C PHE A 125 -2.90 6.20 8.56
N ASN A 126 -2.77 6.04 9.88
CA ASN A 126 -3.24 4.83 10.57
C ASN A 126 -4.75 4.88 10.85
N ALA A 127 -5.37 6.07 10.90
CA ALA A 127 -6.78 6.25 11.18
C ALA A 127 -7.47 7.18 10.16
N LEU A 128 -8.71 6.85 9.78
CA LEU A 128 -9.53 7.67 8.88
C LEU A 128 -9.89 9.02 9.49
N SER A 129 -10.09 9.09 10.82
CA SER A 129 -10.38 10.34 11.54
C SER A 129 -9.26 11.36 11.40
N ASP A 130 -8.01 10.92 11.52
CA ASP A 130 -6.83 11.79 11.42
C ASP A 130 -6.62 12.24 9.97
N LEU A 131 -6.87 11.34 9.02
CA LEU A 131 -6.83 11.63 7.60
C LEU A 131 -7.85 12.73 7.23
N GLY A 132 -9.12 12.60 7.61
CA GLY A 132 -10.16 13.59 7.32
C GLY A 132 -9.86 14.95 7.95
N SER A 133 -9.42 14.96 9.23
CA SER A 133 -9.01 16.19 9.90
C SER A 133 -7.80 16.87 9.24
N ALA A 134 -6.85 16.08 8.73
CA ALA A 134 -5.69 16.62 8.03
C ALA A 134 -6.09 17.20 6.67
N GLU A 135 -6.95 16.51 5.90
CA GLU A 135 -7.47 16.98 4.62
C GLU A 135 -8.15 18.34 4.76
N GLU A 136 -9.11 18.46 5.68
CA GLU A 136 -9.84 19.71 5.94
C GLU A 136 -8.89 20.89 6.24
N LYS A 137 -7.92 20.66 7.16
CA LYS A 137 -6.95 21.68 7.54
C LYS A 137 -6.01 22.06 6.41
N LEU A 138 -5.58 21.12 5.57
CA LEU A 138 -4.73 21.37 4.42
C LEU A 138 -5.47 22.15 3.34
N GLN A 139 -6.70 21.78 3.03
CA GLN A 139 -7.55 22.49 2.06
C GLN A 139 -7.88 23.90 2.53
N TYR A 140 -8.19 24.09 3.81
CA TYR A 140 -8.38 25.44 4.41
C TYR A 140 -7.14 26.32 4.24
N ARG A 141 -5.96 25.75 4.18
CA ARG A 141 -4.66 26.42 3.92
C ARG A 141 -4.27 26.45 2.44
N HIS A 142 -5.22 26.20 1.54
CA HIS A 142 -5.03 26.21 0.08
C HIS A 142 -3.95 25.24 -0.42
N ILE A 143 -3.72 24.12 0.30
CA ILE A 143 -2.88 23.02 -0.19
C ILE A 143 -3.74 22.07 -1.02
N GLN A 144 -3.26 21.71 -2.21
CA GLN A 144 -3.91 20.74 -3.09
C GLN A 144 -3.71 19.33 -2.54
N ALA A 145 -4.56 18.98 -1.58
CA ALA A 145 -4.58 17.68 -0.90
C ALA A 145 -5.95 17.04 -1.03
N VAL A 146 -5.98 15.75 -1.37
CA VAL A 146 -7.21 14.96 -1.50
C VAL A 146 -7.04 13.61 -0.86
N SER A 147 -8.09 13.14 -0.18
CA SER A 147 -8.13 11.82 0.41
C SER A 147 -8.65 10.76 -0.56
N LEU A 148 -8.04 9.59 -0.50
CA LEU A 148 -8.54 8.35 -1.07
C LEU A 148 -9.17 7.54 0.07
N ALA A 149 -10.30 7.98 0.60
CA ALA A 149 -11.01 7.23 1.63
C ALA A 149 -11.84 6.07 1.02
N SER A 150 -12.21 5.09 1.85
CA SER A 150 -12.92 3.89 1.39
C SER A 150 -14.33 4.19 0.85
N ASP A 151 -14.93 5.27 1.29
CA ASP A 151 -16.26 5.78 0.91
C ASP A 151 -16.23 6.63 -0.37
N VAL A 152 -15.05 7.02 -0.86
CA VAL A 152 -14.92 7.76 -2.11
C VAL A 152 -15.29 6.85 -3.28
N ASN A 153 -16.23 7.33 -4.11
CA ASN A 153 -16.67 6.61 -5.31
C ASN A 153 -15.49 6.30 -6.25
N ILE A 154 -15.48 5.10 -6.83
CA ILE A 154 -14.43 4.62 -7.74
C ILE A 154 -14.14 5.61 -8.88
N LYS A 155 -15.16 6.32 -9.37
CA LYS A 155 -14.99 7.35 -10.43
C LYS A 155 -14.13 8.52 -9.94
N PHE A 156 -14.39 9.02 -8.73
CA PHE A 156 -13.61 10.11 -8.14
C PHE A 156 -12.19 9.68 -7.83
N ARG A 157 -11.98 8.45 -7.36
CA ARG A 157 -10.62 7.92 -7.17
C ARG A 157 -9.78 7.99 -8.43
N LYS A 158 -10.35 7.59 -9.59
CA LYS A 158 -9.65 7.69 -10.87
C LYS A 158 -9.30 9.14 -11.22
N ILE A 159 -10.23 10.06 -11.04
CA ILE A 159 -10.00 11.48 -11.29
C ILE A 159 -8.86 12.00 -10.41
N PHE A 160 -8.88 11.72 -9.11
CA PHE A 160 -7.85 12.16 -8.18
C PHE A 160 -6.47 11.58 -8.50
N LEU A 161 -6.43 10.31 -8.94
CA LEU A 161 -5.18 9.68 -9.39
C LEU A 161 -4.65 10.34 -10.67
N GLU A 162 -5.51 10.67 -11.61
CA GLU A 162 -5.13 11.39 -12.83
C GLU A 162 -4.64 12.81 -12.51
N GLN A 163 -5.35 13.54 -11.65
CA GLN A 163 -4.92 14.86 -11.18
C GLN A 163 -3.56 14.82 -10.48
N PHE A 164 -3.33 13.78 -9.65
CA PHE A 164 -2.05 13.60 -8.99
C PHE A 164 -0.93 13.26 -10.00
N LYS A 165 -1.22 12.45 -11.02
CA LYS A 165 -0.27 12.15 -12.12
C LYS A 165 0.07 13.38 -12.95
N ASN A 166 -0.88 14.28 -13.12
CA ASN A 166 -0.75 15.53 -13.91
C ASN A 166 -0.22 16.73 -13.11
N ASP A 167 0.32 16.52 -11.90
CA ASP A 167 0.85 17.56 -11.03
C ASP A 167 -0.18 18.60 -10.53
N GLU A 168 -1.48 18.28 -10.63
CA GLU A 168 -2.57 19.13 -10.15
C GLU A 168 -2.80 19.00 -8.64
N LEU A 169 -2.36 17.88 -8.06
CA LEU A 169 -2.40 17.60 -6.63
C LEU A 169 -1.01 17.42 -6.06
N THR A 170 -0.77 18.01 -4.90
CA THR A 170 0.50 17.94 -4.18
C THR A 170 0.55 16.74 -3.22
N LEU A 171 -0.54 16.52 -2.48
CA LEU A 171 -0.63 15.45 -1.50
C LEU A 171 -1.83 14.56 -1.78
N LEU A 172 -1.58 13.25 -1.82
CA LEU A 172 -2.61 12.24 -1.87
C LEU A 172 -2.64 11.54 -0.50
N LEU A 173 -3.75 11.64 0.21
CA LEU A 173 -3.89 11.11 1.56
C LEU A 173 -4.58 9.75 1.51
N ALA A 174 -4.05 8.75 2.19
CA ALA A 174 -4.63 7.40 2.18
C ALA A 174 -4.42 6.65 3.50
N THR A 175 -5.23 5.63 3.72
CA THR A 175 -4.95 4.56 4.69
C THR A 175 -4.47 3.33 3.95
N ASP A 176 -3.85 2.38 4.66
CA ASP A 176 -3.33 1.15 4.08
C ASP A 176 -4.37 0.37 3.28
N LEU A 177 -5.62 0.32 3.81
CA LEU A 177 -6.72 -0.39 3.17
C LEU A 177 -7.03 0.13 1.77
N VAL A 178 -6.97 1.43 1.59
CA VAL A 178 -7.35 2.09 0.33
C VAL A 178 -6.18 2.18 -0.63
N ALA A 179 -4.98 2.35 -0.11
CA ALA A 179 -3.76 2.42 -0.92
C ALA A 179 -3.41 1.08 -1.59
N ARG A 180 -3.99 -0.04 -1.12
CA ARG A 180 -3.87 -1.34 -1.78
C ARG A 180 -4.61 -1.31 -3.12
N GLY A 181 -3.95 -1.78 -4.16
CA GLY A 181 -4.52 -1.79 -5.53
C GLY A 181 -4.55 -0.41 -6.21
N ILE A 182 -3.96 0.61 -5.59
CA ILE A 182 -3.74 1.89 -6.27
C ILE A 182 -2.51 1.72 -7.17
N ASP A 183 -2.77 1.79 -8.46
CA ASP A 183 -1.73 1.84 -9.49
C ASP A 183 -1.26 3.29 -9.65
N ILE A 184 -0.38 3.71 -8.74
CA ILE A 184 0.37 4.95 -8.91
C ILE A 184 1.81 4.54 -9.19
N ASP A 185 2.16 4.53 -10.46
CA ASP A 185 3.52 4.27 -10.87
C ASP A 185 4.42 5.47 -10.53
N SER A 186 5.61 5.16 -10.00
CA SER A 186 6.69 6.12 -9.83
C SER A 186 6.38 7.31 -8.93
N LEU A 187 5.83 7.06 -7.74
CA LEU A 187 5.82 8.06 -6.69
C LEU A 187 7.26 8.40 -6.29
N GLU A 188 7.56 9.68 -6.23
CA GLU A 188 8.88 10.12 -5.74
C GLU A 188 8.98 10.01 -4.24
N CYS A 189 7.89 10.32 -3.51
CA CYS A 189 7.89 10.37 -2.07
C CYS A 189 6.66 9.69 -1.46
N VAL A 190 6.91 8.91 -0.41
CA VAL A 190 5.91 8.39 0.52
C VAL A 190 6.13 9.03 1.88
N ILE A 191 5.05 9.51 2.51
CA ILE A 191 5.10 10.00 3.88
C ILE A 191 4.30 9.05 4.78
N ASN A 192 4.91 8.54 5.83
CA ASN A 192 4.20 7.96 6.94
C ASN A 192 3.85 9.08 7.93
N TYR A 193 2.62 9.58 7.88
CA TYR A 193 2.11 10.55 8.87
C TYR A 193 2.11 9.95 10.27
N ASP A 194 1.79 8.66 10.35
CA ASP A 194 1.92 7.85 11.55
C ASP A 194 2.85 6.66 11.28
N LEU A 195 3.66 6.31 12.27
CA LEU A 195 4.51 5.14 12.20
C LEU A 195 3.66 3.89 11.87
N PRO A 196 4.01 3.11 10.85
CA PRO A 196 3.37 1.83 10.58
C PRO A 196 3.45 0.89 11.79
N ARG A 197 2.41 0.09 12.00
CA ARG A 197 2.31 -0.80 13.16
C ARG A 197 3.35 -1.92 13.17
N ASP A 198 3.79 -2.33 11.99
CA ASP A 198 4.78 -3.41 11.80
C ASP A 198 5.62 -3.18 10.54
N LEU A 199 6.65 -4.03 10.40
CA LEU A 199 7.57 -3.99 9.26
C LEU A 199 6.88 -4.29 7.93
N GLU A 200 5.88 -5.15 7.92
CA GLU A 200 5.16 -5.54 6.72
C GLU A 200 4.41 -4.36 6.12
N ILE A 201 3.62 -3.65 6.95
CA ILE A 201 2.94 -2.43 6.53
C ILE A 201 3.96 -1.37 6.07
N TYR A 202 5.08 -1.22 6.79
CA TYR A 202 6.14 -0.30 6.40
C TYR A 202 6.68 -0.62 5.01
N THR A 203 6.98 -1.88 4.74
CA THR A 203 7.51 -2.36 3.45
C THR A 203 6.49 -2.14 2.33
N HIS A 204 5.21 -2.42 2.57
CA HIS A 204 4.13 -2.19 1.61
C HIS A 204 3.93 -0.71 1.28
N ARG A 205 4.06 0.19 2.28
CA ARG A 205 4.02 1.63 2.06
C ARG A 205 5.25 2.11 1.28
N ALA A 206 6.44 1.70 1.71
CA ALA A 206 7.70 2.01 1.03
C ALA A 206 7.71 1.54 -0.43
N GLY A 207 7.19 0.36 -0.70
CA GLY A 207 7.07 -0.20 -2.06
C GLY A 207 6.12 0.58 -3.00
N ARG A 208 5.51 1.69 -2.56
CA ARG A 208 4.78 2.62 -3.44
C ARG A 208 5.71 3.63 -4.11
N THR A 209 6.96 3.74 -3.69
CA THR A 209 8.00 4.53 -4.35
C THR A 209 9.15 3.65 -4.81
N GLY A 210 10.15 4.20 -5.48
CA GLY A 210 11.36 3.48 -5.92
C GLY A 210 11.11 2.41 -6.98
N ARG A 211 10.01 2.46 -7.73
CA ARG A 211 9.68 1.45 -8.73
C ARG A 211 10.42 1.67 -10.06
N MET A 212 10.59 0.59 -10.82
CA MET A 212 11.21 0.60 -12.16
C MET A 212 12.63 1.20 -12.19
N GLY A 213 13.42 0.96 -11.12
CA GLY A 213 14.80 1.46 -11.04
C GLY A 213 14.92 2.95 -10.76
N LYS A 214 13.82 3.67 -10.48
CA LYS A 214 13.86 5.08 -10.05
C LYS A 214 14.17 5.19 -8.57
N GLU A 215 14.84 6.28 -8.18
CA GLU A 215 15.00 6.61 -6.77
C GLU A 215 13.67 6.96 -6.12
N GLY A 216 13.50 6.57 -4.87
CA GLY A 216 12.34 6.84 -4.06
C GLY A 216 12.68 7.32 -2.66
N TYR A 217 11.77 8.07 -2.04
CA TYR A 217 11.97 8.64 -0.71
C TYR A 217 10.82 8.23 0.21
N VAL A 218 11.17 7.80 1.42
CA VAL A 218 10.19 7.55 2.48
C VAL A 218 10.52 8.46 3.65
N ILE A 219 9.57 9.30 4.05
CA ILE A 219 9.68 10.19 5.20
C ILE A 219 8.71 9.70 6.28
N THR A 220 9.20 9.43 7.48
CA THR A 220 8.33 9.02 8.60
C THR A 220 8.33 10.10 9.68
N PHE A 221 7.15 10.58 10.06
CA PHE A 221 7.01 11.49 11.18
C PHE A 221 7.16 10.72 12.49
N ILE A 222 7.99 11.25 13.36
CA ILE A 222 8.31 10.69 14.67
C ILE A 222 7.92 11.69 15.74
N THR A 223 7.05 11.26 16.65
CA THR A 223 6.56 12.08 17.77
C THR A 223 7.23 11.73 19.08
N HIS A 224 7.63 10.47 19.24
CA HIS A 224 8.23 9.94 20.47
C HIS A 224 9.50 9.14 20.18
N PRO A 225 10.48 9.14 21.11
CA PRO A 225 11.73 8.40 20.91
C PRO A 225 11.54 6.89 20.69
N GLU A 226 10.49 6.28 21.24
CA GLU A 226 10.18 4.86 21.05
C GLU A 226 9.77 4.54 19.61
N GLU A 227 9.08 5.47 18.94
CA GLU A 227 8.76 5.32 17.52
C GLU A 227 10.03 5.28 16.66
N LEU A 228 11.04 6.11 16.99
CA LEU A 228 12.31 6.09 16.29
C LEU A 228 13.08 4.77 16.51
N LYS A 229 13.05 4.22 17.74
CA LYS A 229 13.63 2.90 18.00
C LYS A 229 12.96 1.81 17.17
N THR A 230 11.66 1.89 17.02
CA THR A 230 10.86 0.95 16.20
C THR A 230 11.18 1.13 14.72
N LEU A 231 11.19 2.36 14.22
CA LEU A 231 11.51 2.66 12.83
C LEU A 231 12.92 2.19 12.43
N LYS A 232 13.90 2.32 13.31
CA LYS A 232 15.27 1.83 13.09
C LYS A 232 15.38 0.30 12.98
N LYS A 233 14.36 -0.45 13.44
CA LYS A 233 14.26 -1.89 13.19
C LYS A 233 13.68 -2.21 11.80
N TYR A 234 12.97 -1.27 11.18
CA TYR A 234 12.37 -1.44 9.87
C TYR A 234 13.32 -1.08 8.73
N ALA A 235 14.09 0.01 8.89
CA ALA A 235 15.01 0.49 7.86
C ALA A 235 16.17 1.29 8.45
N HIS A 236 17.26 1.41 7.66
CA HIS A 236 18.31 2.38 7.95
C HIS A 236 17.79 3.78 7.61
N VAL A 237 17.63 4.63 8.62
CA VAL A 237 16.98 5.95 8.47
C VAL A 237 17.91 7.09 8.85
N GLN A 238 17.83 8.20 8.12
CA GLN A 238 18.53 9.44 8.38
C GLN A 238 17.56 10.53 8.83
N GLU A 239 17.99 11.40 9.73
CA GLU A 239 17.19 12.56 10.13
C GLU A 239 17.20 13.61 9.04
N ILE A 240 16.02 14.16 8.71
CA ILE A 240 15.89 15.33 7.86
C ILE A 240 15.17 16.45 8.59
N ILE A 241 15.53 17.66 8.24
CA ILE A 241 14.88 18.88 8.71
C ILE A 241 14.43 19.72 7.51
N LEU A 242 13.32 20.42 7.70
CA LEU A 242 12.81 21.38 6.72
C LEU A 242 13.18 22.79 7.17
N LYS A 243 13.95 23.50 6.36
CA LYS A 243 14.34 24.89 6.57
C LYS A 243 14.25 25.64 5.25
N ASP A 244 13.67 26.84 5.28
CA ASP A 244 13.55 27.73 4.11
C ASP A 244 12.95 27.07 2.85
N ARG A 245 11.96 26.16 3.05
CA ARG A 245 11.32 25.34 2.02
C ARG A 245 12.24 24.36 1.31
N GLU A 246 13.33 23.96 1.94
CA GLU A 246 14.28 22.95 1.47
C GLU A 246 14.47 21.87 2.53
N LEU A 247 14.77 20.64 2.07
CA LEU A 247 15.04 19.49 2.93
C LEU A 247 16.54 19.28 3.07
N TYR A 248 17.00 19.18 4.30
CA TYR A 248 18.41 18.95 4.63
C TYR A 248 18.53 17.66 5.45
N VAL A 249 19.51 16.85 5.09
CA VAL A 249 19.92 15.70 5.92
C VAL A 249 20.79 16.24 7.05
N LYS A 250 20.53 15.78 8.27
CA LYS A 250 21.22 16.24 9.49
C LYS A 250 22.39 15.34 9.83
#